data_ea369173a7bdb1d232b405f56e3d42c5
#
_entry.id   ea369173a7bdb1d232b405f56e3d42c5
#
_cell.length_a   1.000
_cell.length_b   1.000
_cell.length_c   1.000
_cell.angle_alpha   90.00
_cell.angle_beta   90.00
_cell.angle_gamma   90.00
#
_symmetry.space_group_name_H-M   'P 1'
#
loop_
_entity.id
_entity.type
_entity.pdbx_description
1 polymer ?
#
loop_
_entity_poly.entity_id
_entity_poly.type
_entity_poly.pdbx_seq_one_letter_code
_entity_poly.pdbx_strand_id
1 'polypeptide(L)'
;MDITGGTLSEVLAPVRTAHEMLRSEDLAGVDSTSLLTDMAALRGLVDQVEGEWLRRVGEVHARGAADVVGAGSTTAFLRGTVLMSPLDAARAVRTATVLRSTCMATASALSDGRVGLGQAQVVATVIDRLPSAIPESTRLQGEWALLEHAGVLNPADLARAGRFYAARVDPEGLARDEREQVERSGITFASTLFGAGFARGDLDAESLALIQAAIEPLSAPCPDAQGHRDPRTAARRRLDALKTIVEHYVACQRAPDARRPGVHLSVVTTPAALQALPGAGGSDLEWGGLVSVEATRRLACDATITPVTVGPLGQVLDVGRRTRVVTAAIWSALVVRDRHCAFPGCDAPASWCDAHHVVHWADGGGTCLANLVLLCQYHHHRVLHDDEHDDRWRVHIDGPTGRPVFTPPAWTGRRGVPLPPLWRPPPDD
;
A
#
# COMPACT_ATOMS: atom_id res chain seq x y z
N MET A 1 -12.65 38.08 38.65
CA MET A 1 -13.91 37.40 39.00
C MET A 1 -13.52 36.05 39.59
N ASP A 2 -13.64 35.93 40.90
CA ASP A 2 -13.11 34.80 41.66
C ASP A 2 -14.14 33.63 41.53
N ILE A 3 -13.81 32.61 40.76
CA ILE A 3 -14.70 31.46 40.50
C ILE A 3 -14.36 30.31 41.48
N THR A 4 -14.12 30.65 42.73
CA THR A 4 -13.87 29.65 43.78
C THR A 4 -15.19 29.17 44.38
N GLY A 5 -15.83 28.17 43.75
CA GLY A 5 -16.94 27.46 44.36
C GLY A 5 -18.10 26.96 43.48
N GLY A 6 -18.18 27.40 42.22
CA GLY A 6 -19.22 26.91 41.29
C GLY A 6 -18.93 25.53 40.71
N THR A 7 -19.99 24.72 40.49
CA THR A 7 -19.86 23.47 39.76
C THR A 7 -19.49 23.74 38.28
N LEU A 8 -18.80 22.85 37.62
CA LEU A 8 -18.50 22.95 36.16
C LEU A 8 -19.76 23.20 35.34
N SER A 9 -20.89 22.69 35.78
CA SER A 9 -22.21 22.89 35.14
C SER A 9 -22.61 24.38 35.13
N GLU A 10 -22.36 25.13 36.22
CA GLU A 10 -22.64 26.58 36.29
C GLU A 10 -21.69 27.38 35.38
N VAL A 11 -20.44 26.97 35.29
CA VAL A 11 -19.45 27.61 34.40
C VAL A 11 -19.79 27.35 32.93
N LEU A 12 -20.34 26.18 32.57
CA LEU A 12 -20.71 25.85 31.22
C LEU A 12 -22.07 26.38 30.76
N ALA A 13 -22.90 26.86 31.67
CA ALA A 13 -24.23 27.41 31.33
C ALA A 13 -24.15 28.60 30.34
N PRO A 14 -23.29 29.61 30.53
CA PRO A 14 -23.11 30.72 29.56
C PRO A 14 -22.61 30.24 28.20
N VAL A 15 -21.75 29.20 28.17
CA VAL A 15 -21.22 28.61 26.92
C VAL A 15 -22.36 27.93 26.12
N ARG A 16 -23.28 27.24 26.80
CA ARG A 16 -24.43 26.64 26.16
C ARG A 16 -25.38 27.71 25.59
N THR A 17 -25.65 28.77 26.34
CA THR A 17 -26.47 29.90 25.86
C THR A 17 -25.85 30.54 24.62
N ALA A 18 -24.54 30.82 24.64
CA ALA A 18 -23.84 31.34 23.48
C ALA A 18 -23.91 30.43 22.26
N HIS A 19 -23.77 29.11 22.48
CA HIS A 19 -23.92 28.13 21.41
C HIS A 19 -25.36 28.09 20.84
N GLU A 20 -26.39 28.22 21.67
CA GLU A 20 -27.78 28.31 21.21
C GLU A 20 -28.02 29.60 20.39
N MET A 21 -27.43 30.71 20.76
CA MET A 21 -27.48 31.96 19.97
C MET A 21 -26.84 31.79 18.60
N LEU A 22 -25.62 31.22 18.54
CA LEU A 22 -24.94 30.89 17.28
C LEU A 22 -25.77 29.98 16.37
N ARG A 23 -26.44 28.99 16.95
CA ARG A 23 -27.31 28.07 16.16
C ARG A 23 -28.57 28.74 15.60
N SER A 24 -29.01 29.82 16.19
CA SER A 24 -30.22 30.55 15.76
C SER A 24 -29.94 31.63 14.71
N GLU A 25 -28.67 31.87 14.39
CA GLU A 25 -28.26 32.89 13.41
C GLU A 25 -28.61 32.44 11.98
N ASP A 26 -29.20 33.38 11.20
CA ASP A 26 -29.43 33.18 9.77
C ASP A 26 -28.15 33.52 8.98
N LEU A 27 -27.37 32.49 8.67
CA LEU A 27 -26.10 32.64 7.93
C LEU A 27 -26.32 33.09 6.48
N ALA A 28 -27.51 32.97 5.91
CA ALA A 28 -27.76 33.40 4.53
C ALA A 28 -27.72 34.92 4.37
N GLY A 29 -27.96 35.66 5.46
CA GLY A 29 -27.88 37.10 5.47
C GLY A 29 -26.51 37.69 5.81
N VAL A 30 -25.53 36.88 6.18
CA VAL A 30 -24.18 37.34 6.58
C VAL A 30 -23.30 37.43 5.33
N ASP A 31 -22.56 38.54 5.21
CA ASP A 31 -21.62 38.73 4.11
C ASP A 31 -20.42 37.79 4.20
N SER A 32 -19.80 37.47 3.05
CA SER A 32 -18.73 36.50 2.95
C SER A 32 -17.47 36.83 3.79
N THR A 33 -17.17 38.12 3.99
CA THR A 33 -16.00 38.56 4.77
C THR A 33 -16.23 38.30 6.26
N SER A 34 -17.43 38.65 6.74
CA SER A 34 -17.85 38.36 8.11
C SER A 34 -17.86 36.85 8.37
N LEU A 35 -18.44 36.04 7.49
CA LEU A 35 -18.43 34.59 7.61
C LEU A 35 -17.00 33.99 7.73
N LEU A 36 -16.05 34.49 6.95
CA LEU A 36 -14.66 34.03 7.01
C LEU A 36 -14.00 34.41 8.36
N THR A 37 -14.29 35.59 8.85
CA THR A 37 -13.79 36.08 10.15
C THR A 37 -14.40 35.28 11.31
N ASP A 38 -15.71 35.06 11.29
CA ASP A 38 -16.42 34.32 12.31
C ASP A 38 -15.99 32.84 12.36
N MET A 39 -15.78 32.23 11.20
CA MET A 39 -15.24 30.88 11.09
C MET A 39 -13.85 30.77 11.75
N ALA A 40 -12.97 31.74 11.51
CA ALA A 40 -11.62 31.75 12.10
C ALA A 40 -11.69 31.95 13.62
N ALA A 41 -12.52 32.91 14.10
CA ALA A 41 -12.71 33.19 15.52
C ALA A 41 -13.31 31.97 16.24
N LEU A 42 -14.32 31.33 15.64
CA LEU A 42 -14.95 30.12 16.18
C LEU A 42 -13.98 28.95 16.26
N ARG A 43 -13.10 28.77 15.24
CA ARG A 43 -12.05 27.75 15.26
C ARG A 43 -11.08 27.98 16.43
N GLY A 44 -10.65 29.23 16.64
CA GLY A 44 -9.77 29.57 17.76
C GLY A 44 -10.40 29.26 19.13
N LEU A 45 -11.70 29.57 19.30
CA LEU A 45 -12.42 29.25 20.53
C LEU A 45 -12.51 27.71 20.74
N VAL A 46 -12.79 26.96 19.70
CA VAL A 46 -12.82 25.48 19.79
C VAL A 46 -11.45 24.96 20.21
N ASP A 47 -10.36 25.47 19.65
CA ASP A 47 -8.99 25.06 20.02
C ASP A 47 -8.69 25.36 21.50
N GLN A 48 -9.13 26.50 22.03
CA GLN A 48 -9.00 26.86 23.47
C GLN A 48 -9.80 25.88 24.35
N VAL A 49 -11.03 25.57 23.98
CA VAL A 49 -11.88 24.61 24.72
C VAL A 49 -11.28 23.20 24.68
N GLU A 50 -10.71 22.78 23.56
CA GLU A 50 -9.98 21.54 23.44
C GLU A 50 -8.72 21.50 24.30
N GLY A 51 -8.00 22.61 24.39
CA GLY A 51 -6.87 22.77 25.31
C GLY A 51 -7.28 22.55 26.77
N GLU A 52 -8.40 23.15 27.18
CA GLU A 52 -8.95 22.97 28.52
C GLU A 52 -9.45 21.54 28.78
N TRP A 53 -10.01 20.90 27.75
CA TRP A 53 -10.37 19.49 27.82
C TRP A 53 -9.14 18.59 27.99
N LEU A 54 -8.08 18.81 27.22
CA LEU A 54 -6.81 18.08 27.35
C LEU A 54 -6.17 18.29 28.73
N ARG A 55 -6.26 19.49 29.30
CA ARG A 55 -5.79 19.77 30.65
C ARG A 55 -6.47 18.87 31.68
N ARG A 56 -7.81 18.66 31.55
CA ARG A 56 -8.56 17.73 32.39
C ARG A 56 -8.21 16.28 32.12
N VAL A 57 -8.04 15.86 30.88
CA VAL A 57 -7.57 14.52 30.52
C VAL A 57 -6.23 14.22 31.18
N GLY A 58 -5.30 15.18 31.14
CA GLY A 58 -3.97 15.05 31.77
C GLY A 58 -4.07 14.89 33.29
N GLU A 59 -4.97 15.63 33.94
CA GLU A 59 -5.18 15.54 35.39
C GLU A 59 -5.87 14.22 35.78
N VAL A 60 -6.90 13.78 35.02
CA VAL A 60 -7.54 12.47 35.21
C VAL A 60 -6.50 11.34 35.07
N HIS A 61 -5.63 11.44 34.06
CA HIS A 61 -4.59 10.45 33.84
C HIS A 61 -3.56 10.42 34.98
N ALA A 62 -3.07 11.58 35.37
CA ALA A 62 -2.07 11.69 36.43
C ALA A 62 -2.54 11.20 37.81
N ARG A 63 -3.83 11.35 38.10
CA ARG A 63 -4.45 10.90 39.37
C ARG A 63 -4.94 9.46 39.31
N GLY A 64 -4.92 8.78 38.15
CA GLY A 64 -5.59 7.48 37.97
C GLY A 64 -7.11 7.53 38.20
N ALA A 65 -7.73 8.72 38.02
CA ALA A 65 -9.13 8.93 38.39
C ALA A 65 -10.14 8.10 37.59
N ALA A 66 -9.73 7.48 36.50
CA ALA A 66 -10.55 6.54 35.74
C ALA A 66 -10.96 5.30 36.54
N ASP A 67 -10.17 4.92 37.54
CA ASP A 67 -10.43 3.76 38.40
C ASP A 67 -11.67 3.96 39.29
N VAL A 68 -12.03 5.22 39.61
CA VAL A 68 -13.22 5.57 40.41
C VAL A 68 -14.52 5.07 39.74
N VAL A 69 -14.51 5.01 38.42
CA VAL A 69 -15.65 4.50 37.62
C VAL A 69 -15.43 3.09 37.06
N GLY A 70 -14.40 2.38 37.57
CA GLY A 70 -14.08 1.02 37.13
C GLY A 70 -13.44 0.92 35.74
N ALA A 71 -13.01 2.01 35.17
CA ALA A 71 -12.32 2.01 33.87
C ALA A 71 -10.81 1.85 34.09
N GLY A 72 -10.24 0.68 33.91
CA GLY A 72 -8.83 0.35 34.21
C GLY A 72 -7.74 1.26 33.58
N SER A 73 -8.11 2.29 32.85
CA SER A 73 -7.24 3.36 32.37
C SER A 73 -8.03 4.56 31.84
N THR A 74 -7.37 5.74 31.78
CA THR A 74 -7.95 6.94 31.14
C THR A 74 -8.33 6.69 29.67
N THR A 75 -7.51 5.95 28.92
CA THR A 75 -7.84 5.55 27.53
C THR A 75 -9.09 4.69 27.48
N ALA A 76 -9.26 3.73 28.41
CA ALA A 76 -10.46 2.90 28.50
C ALA A 76 -11.70 3.75 28.85
N PHE A 77 -11.56 4.70 29.77
CA PHE A 77 -12.63 5.66 30.10
C PHE A 77 -13.05 6.50 28.89
N LEU A 78 -12.09 7.06 28.17
CA LEU A 78 -12.38 7.87 26.97
C LEU A 78 -13.07 7.05 25.87
N ARG A 79 -12.72 5.78 25.72
CA ARG A 79 -13.38 4.88 24.76
C ARG A 79 -14.78 4.47 25.20
N GLY A 80 -14.96 4.10 26.45
CA GLY A 80 -16.20 3.51 26.94
C GLY A 80 -17.25 4.55 27.32
N THR A 81 -16.83 5.68 27.91
CA THR A 81 -17.76 6.71 28.46
C THR A 81 -17.88 7.91 27.52
N VAL A 82 -16.75 8.37 26.95
CA VAL A 82 -16.73 9.51 26.02
C VAL A 82 -16.95 9.06 24.57
N LEU A 83 -16.90 7.75 24.31
CA LEU A 83 -17.13 7.11 23.00
C LEU A 83 -16.13 7.52 21.91
N MET A 84 -14.88 7.77 22.30
CA MET A 84 -13.81 8.08 21.37
C MET A 84 -13.28 6.84 20.66
N SER A 85 -12.76 7.03 19.45
CA SER A 85 -12.02 5.94 18.76
C SER A 85 -10.78 5.54 19.57
N PRO A 86 -10.30 4.28 19.46
CA PRO A 86 -9.09 3.85 20.17
C PRO A 86 -7.87 4.71 19.87
N LEU A 87 -7.73 5.17 18.62
CA LEU A 87 -6.61 6.01 18.18
C LEU A 87 -6.69 7.42 18.78
N ASP A 88 -7.89 8.02 18.75
CA ASP A 88 -8.08 9.38 19.27
C ASP A 88 -7.97 9.43 20.79
N ALA A 89 -8.49 8.42 21.50
CA ALA A 89 -8.33 8.31 22.94
C ALA A 89 -6.84 8.17 23.35
N ALA A 90 -6.08 7.34 22.66
CA ALA A 90 -4.65 7.19 22.92
C ALA A 90 -3.87 8.48 22.60
N ARG A 91 -4.22 9.16 21.49
CA ARG A 91 -3.62 10.43 21.09
C ARG A 91 -3.92 11.53 22.14
N ALA A 92 -5.17 11.64 22.59
CA ALA A 92 -5.58 12.62 23.60
C ALA A 92 -4.81 12.43 24.90
N VAL A 93 -4.72 11.20 25.43
CA VAL A 93 -3.97 10.93 26.67
C VAL A 93 -2.49 11.27 26.50
N ARG A 94 -1.87 10.85 25.39
CA ARG A 94 -0.45 11.18 25.13
C ARG A 94 -0.21 12.68 25.05
N THR A 95 -0.99 13.39 24.22
CA THR A 95 -0.87 14.85 24.10
C THR A 95 -1.07 15.55 25.45
N ALA A 96 -2.10 15.17 26.20
CA ALA A 96 -2.38 15.73 27.51
C ALA A 96 -1.25 15.50 28.53
N THR A 97 -0.64 14.32 28.51
CA THR A 97 0.50 13.98 29.36
C THR A 97 1.71 14.87 29.06
N VAL A 98 2.06 14.99 27.78
CA VAL A 98 3.21 15.79 27.35
C VAL A 98 3.00 17.30 27.61
N LEU A 99 1.82 17.83 27.33
CA LEU A 99 1.48 19.21 27.60
C LEU A 99 1.51 19.53 29.10
N ARG A 100 1.16 18.57 29.95
CA ARG A 100 1.17 18.73 31.42
C ARG A 100 2.59 18.73 32.02
N SER A 101 3.50 17.97 31.44
CA SER A 101 4.83 17.70 32.06
C SER A 101 6.00 18.33 31.30
N THR A 102 6.03 18.22 29.99
CA THR A 102 7.20 18.54 29.17
C THR A 102 7.01 19.78 28.32
N CYS A 103 5.81 20.01 27.79
CA CYS A 103 5.51 21.13 26.87
C CYS A 103 4.53 22.13 27.51
N MET A 104 4.92 22.70 28.67
CA MET A 104 4.06 23.60 29.40
C MET A 104 3.86 24.96 28.70
N ALA A 105 4.85 25.46 27.95
CA ALA A 105 4.72 26.64 27.14
C ALA A 105 3.71 26.47 26.01
N THR A 106 3.70 25.27 25.39
CA THR A 106 2.73 24.90 24.37
C THR A 106 1.31 24.78 24.95
N ALA A 107 1.17 24.23 26.15
CA ALA A 107 -0.10 24.19 26.86
C ALA A 107 -0.68 25.57 27.12
N SER A 108 0.17 26.52 27.59
CA SER A 108 -0.21 27.92 27.77
C SER A 108 -0.61 28.58 26.44
N ALA A 109 0.20 28.38 25.39
CA ALA A 109 -0.06 28.95 24.07
C ALA A 109 -1.40 28.48 23.47
N LEU A 110 -1.75 27.21 23.68
CA LEU A 110 -3.04 26.61 23.25
C LEU A 110 -4.19 27.23 24.07
N SER A 111 -4.05 27.32 25.39
CA SER A 111 -5.07 27.90 26.25
C SER A 111 -5.31 29.41 25.96
N ASP A 112 -4.27 30.14 25.57
CA ASP A 112 -4.34 31.54 25.18
C ASP A 112 -4.87 31.76 23.75
N GLY A 113 -5.05 30.66 22.97
CA GLY A 113 -5.46 30.70 21.55
C GLY A 113 -4.36 31.22 20.61
N ARG A 114 -3.11 31.25 21.06
CA ARG A 114 -1.97 31.65 20.22
C ARG A 114 -1.58 30.57 19.20
N VAL A 115 -1.89 29.32 19.48
CA VAL A 115 -1.71 28.18 18.57
C VAL A 115 -2.95 27.31 18.59
N GLY A 116 -3.24 26.64 17.49
CA GLY A 116 -4.33 25.68 17.41
C GLY A 116 -3.94 24.30 17.96
N LEU A 117 -4.94 23.45 18.18
CA LEU A 117 -4.74 22.09 18.68
C LEU A 117 -3.79 21.29 17.78
N GLY A 118 -3.93 21.40 16.46
CA GLY A 118 -3.08 20.67 15.50
C GLY A 118 -1.60 21.03 15.66
N GLN A 119 -1.28 22.31 15.83
CA GLN A 119 0.09 22.78 16.07
C GLN A 119 0.61 22.30 17.44
N ALA A 120 -0.21 22.41 18.49
CA ALA A 120 0.16 21.94 19.82
C ALA A 120 0.47 20.42 19.84
N GLN A 121 -0.31 19.63 19.12
CA GLN A 121 -0.06 18.20 18.96
C GLN A 121 1.25 17.89 18.23
N VAL A 122 1.58 18.67 17.21
CA VAL A 122 2.87 18.54 16.51
C VAL A 122 4.03 18.84 17.44
N VAL A 123 4.02 19.97 18.14
CA VAL A 123 5.08 20.34 19.10
C VAL A 123 5.24 19.25 20.15
N ALA A 124 4.15 18.85 20.80
CA ALA A 124 4.16 17.79 21.81
C ALA A 124 4.75 16.48 21.25
N THR A 125 4.36 16.09 20.04
CA THR A 125 4.87 14.85 19.42
C THR A 125 6.36 14.93 19.11
N VAL A 126 6.86 16.05 18.60
CA VAL A 126 8.28 16.22 18.27
C VAL A 126 9.13 16.16 19.54
N ILE A 127 8.74 16.88 20.58
CA ILE A 127 9.50 16.93 21.84
C ILE A 127 9.44 15.61 22.61
N ASP A 128 8.29 14.93 22.62
CA ASP A 128 8.11 13.62 23.28
C ASP A 128 8.97 12.52 22.64
N ARG A 129 9.16 12.58 21.33
CA ARG A 129 9.95 11.60 20.58
C ARG A 129 11.47 11.74 20.74
N LEU A 130 11.94 12.86 21.25
CA LEU A 130 13.38 13.04 21.49
C LEU A 130 13.87 12.02 22.55
N PRO A 131 15.01 11.35 22.33
CA PRO A 131 15.56 10.40 23.29
C PRO A 131 15.74 11.00 24.67
N SER A 132 15.57 10.22 25.74
CA SER A 132 15.74 10.66 27.13
C SER A 132 17.13 11.25 27.42
N ALA A 133 18.13 10.86 26.62
CA ALA A 133 19.50 11.38 26.71
C ALA A 133 19.61 12.85 26.28
N ILE A 134 18.65 13.41 25.54
CA ILE A 134 18.66 14.82 25.15
C ILE A 134 18.36 15.67 26.36
N PRO A 135 19.23 16.67 26.69
CA PRO A 135 19.05 17.54 27.84
C PRO A 135 17.72 18.28 27.84
N GLU A 136 17.14 18.47 29.01
CA GLU A 136 15.87 19.21 29.18
C GLU A 136 15.96 20.63 28.61
N SER A 137 17.09 21.31 28.79
CA SER A 137 17.31 22.64 28.20
C SER A 137 17.18 22.64 26.67
N THR A 138 17.66 21.59 26.02
CA THR A 138 17.52 21.45 24.55
C THR A 138 16.07 21.16 24.17
N ARG A 139 15.34 20.35 24.95
CA ARG A 139 13.90 20.11 24.73
C ARG A 139 13.10 21.41 24.85
N LEU A 140 13.38 22.23 25.89
CA LEU A 140 12.75 23.54 26.09
C LEU A 140 13.07 24.51 24.93
N GLN A 141 14.33 24.58 24.48
CA GLN A 141 14.69 25.37 23.30
C GLN A 141 13.92 24.96 22.06
N GLY A 142 13.75 23.61 21.85
CA GLY A 142 12.97 23.07 20.76
C GLY A 142 11.49 23.43 20.84
N GLU A 143 10.89 23.33 22.02
CA GLU A 143 9.52 23.77 22.25
C GLU A 143 9.32 25.24 21.86
N TRP A 144 10.17 26.13 22.37
CA TRP A 144 10.09 27.55 22.04
C TRP A 144 10.30 27.84 20.55
N ALA A 145 11.31 27.25 19.93
CA ALA A 145 11.58 27.42 18.50
C ALA A 145 10.40 26.96 17.61
N LEU A 146 9.77 25.86 17.97
CA LEU A 146 8.58 25.39 17.24
C LEU A 146 7.37 26.28 17.51
N LEU A 147 7.20 26.82 18.73
CA LEU A 147 6.10 27.73 19.05
C LEU A 147 6.19 29.06 18.29
N GLU A 148 7.38 29.61 18.07
CA GLU A 148 7.56 30.82 17.24
C GLU A 148 7.02 30.59 15.81
N HIS A 149 7.17 29.41 15.28
CA HIS A 149 6.68 29.08 13.95
C HIS A 149 5.21 28.61 13.92
N ALA A 150 4.69 28.11 15.04
CA ALA A 150 3.34 27.56 15.13
C ALA A 150 2.23 28.58 14.88
N GLY A 151 2.50 29.89 15.12
CA GLY A 151 1.55 30.96 14.84
C GLY A 151 1.34 31.27 13.36
N VAL A 152 2.24 30.81 12.48
CA VAL A 152 2.23 31.10 11.03
C VAL A 152 2.23 29.85 10.15
N LEU A 153 2.69 28.72 10.64
CA LEU A 153 2.73 27.46 9.89
C LEU A 153 1.49 26.62 10.19
N ASN A 154 0.96 25.99 9.15
CA ASN A 154 -0.02 24.91 9.33
C ASN A 154 0.65 23.69 10.00
N PRO A 155 -0.13 22.73 10.57
CA PRO A 155 0.44 21.57 11.27
C PRO A 155 1.38 20.71 10.42
N ALA A 156 1.16 20.60 9.11
CA ALA A 156 2.02 19.80 8.22
C ALA A 156 3.40 20.44 8.01
N ASP A 157 3.45 21.76 7.78
CA ASP A 157 4.70 22.50 7.63
C ASP A 157 5.45 22.60 8.97
N LEU A 158 4.72 22.77 10.07
CA LEU A 158 5.31 22.73 11.41
C LEU A 158 5.91 21.36 11.74
N ALA A 159 5.26 20.26 11.33
CA ALA A 159 5.81 18.91 11.48
C ALA A 159 7.08 18.73 10.65
N ARG A 160 7.19 19.38 9.48
CA ARG A 160 8.43 19.40 8.71
C ARG A 160 9.54 20.12 9.47
N ALA A 161 9.26 21.33 9.99
CA ALA A 161 10.22 22.08 10.83
C ALA A 161 10.65 21.26 12.05
N GLY A 162 9.71 20.58 12.71
CA GLY A 162 9.97 19.68 13.84
C GLY A 162 10.91 18.51 13.49
N ARG A 163 10.75 17.92 12.33
CA ARG A 163 11.68 16.87 11.85
C ARG A 163 13.10 17.42 11.64
N PHE A 164 13.25 18.59 11.05
CA PHE A 164 14.56 19.23 10.93
C PHE A 164 15.20 19.54 12.29
N TYR A 165 14.41 19.99 13.25
CA TYR A 165 14.89 20.19 14.62
C TYR A 165 15.35 18.87 15.24
N ALA A 166 14.52 17.84 15.21
CA ALA A 166 14.83 16.52 15.76
C ALA A 166 16.11 15.92 15.12
N ALA A 167 16.23 15.97 13.80
CA ALA A 167 17.40 15.53 13.06
C ALA A 167 18.70 16.27 13.46
N ARG A 168 18.60 17.54 13.82
CA ARG A 168 19.74 18.35 14.25
C ARG A 168 20.20 18.00 15.67
N VAL A 169 19.27 17.69 16.57
CA VAL A 169 19.60 17.38 17.98
C VAL A 169 19.85 15.90 18.24
N ASP A 170 19.34 15.01 17.38
CA ASP A 170 19.54 13.56 17.41
C ASP A 170 19.82 12.98 16.01
N PRO A 171 21.03 13.21 15.45
CA PRO A 171 21.39 12.67 14.15
C PRO A 171 21.42 11.12 14.11
N GLU A 172 21.77 10.50 15.23
CA GLU A 172 21.79 9.03 15.34
C GLU A 172 20.38 8.45 15.32
N GLY A 173 19.42 9.16 15.93
CA GLY A 173 18.01 8.83 15.87
C GLY A 173 17.49 8.88 14.44
N LEU A 174 17.82 9.91 13.69
CA LEU A 174 17.46 10.01 12.27
C LEU A 174 17.97 8.80 11.48
N ALA A 175 19.26 8.46 11.63
CA ALA A 175 19.86 7.33 10.91
C ALA A 175 19.26 5.98 11.33
N ARG A 176 18.79 5.85 12.56
CA ARG A 176 18.07 4.65 13.04
C ARG A 176 16.67 4.58 12.40
N ASP A 177 15.92 5.68 12.43
CA ASP A 177 14.58 5.75 11.84
C ASP A 177 14.61 5.48 10.34
N GLU A 178 15.61 5.99 9.60
CA GLU A 178 15.82 5.70 8.18
C GLU A 178 16.05 4.21 7.94
N ARG A 179 16.90 3.56 8.71
CA ARG A 179 17.11 2.10 8.59
C ARG A 179 15.83 1.31 8.85
N GLU A 180 15.08 1.66 9.90
CA GLU A 180 13.80 1.02 10.19
C GLU A 180 12.75 1.25 9.09
N GLN A 181 12.76 2.42 8.44
CA GLN A 181 11.91 2.70 7.29
C GLN A 181 12.29 1.82 6.11
N VAL A 182 13.57 1.71 5.77
CA VAL A 182 14.07 0.83 4.69
C VAL A 182 13.68 -0.63 4.95
N GLU A 183 13.89 -1.13 6.17
CA GLU A 183 13.52 -2.52 6.52
C GLU A 183 12.02 -2.81 6.39
N ARG A 184 11.16 -1.82 6.64
CA ARG A 184 9.70 -1.94 6.52
C ARG A 184 9.17 -1.62 5.13
N SER A 185 10.01 -1.02 4.28
CA SER A 185 9.60 -0.62 2.94
C SER A 185 9.34 -1.82 2.05
N GLY A 186 8.27 -1.75 1.31
CA GLY A 186 7.88 -2.79 0.36
C GLY A 186 6.59 -2.43 -0.34
N ILE A 187 6.36 -3.04 -1.49
CA ILE A 187 5.14 -2.88 -2.27
C ILE A 187 4.53 -4.24 -2.58
N THR A 188 3.24 -4.36 -2.36
CA THR A 188 2.46 -5.56 -2.67
C THR A 188 1.45 -5.25 -3.76
N PHE A 189 1.27 -6.20 -4.67
CA PHE A 189 0.24 -6.16 -5.70
C PHE A 189 -0.73 -7.30 -5.45
N ALA A 190 -2.01 -7.04 -5.57
CA ALA A 190 -3.04 -8.06 -5.47
C ALA A 190 -4.18 -7.76 -6.42
N SER A 191 -4.89 -8.81 -6.86
CA SER A 191 -6.10 -8.72 -7.66
C SER A 191 -7.34 -8.96 -6.81
N THR A 192 -8.43 -8.28 -7.15
CA THR A 192 -9.75 -8.55 -6.58
C THR A 192 -10.43 -9.69 -7.32
N LEU A 193 -11.46 -10.26 -6.72
CA LEU A 193 -12.25 -11.34 -7.32
C LEU A 193 -12.78 -11.01 -8.73
N PHE A 194 -13.01 -9.73 -9.04
CA PHE A 194 -13.48 -9.27 -10.35
C PHE A 194 -12.38 -8.74 -11.26
N GLY A 195 -11.11 -9.10 -11.01
CA GLY A 195 -9.98 -8.78 -11.89
C GLY A 195 -9.43 -7.36 -11.78
N ALA A 196 -9.98 -6.48 -10.93
CA ALA A 196 -9.33 -5.21 -10.64
C ALA A 196 -8.11 -5.43 -9.76
N GLY A 197 -7.02 -4.70 -10.01
CA GLY A 197 -5.80 -4.75 -9.21
C GLY A 197 -5.70 -3.60 -8.21
N PHE A 198 -4.96 -3.80 -7.13
CA PHE A 198 -4.50 -2.73 -6.27
C PHE A 198 -3.02 -2.94 -5.90
N ALA A 199 -2.34 -1.82 -5.70
CA ALA A 199 -0.99 -1.77 -5.17
C ALA A 199 -1.01 -1.06 -3.83
N ARG A 200 -0.32 -1.62 -2.83
CA ARG A 200 -0.17 -1.03 -1.50
C ARG A 200 1.26 -1.24 -1.02
N GLY A 201 1.81 -0.21 -0.39
CA GLY A 201 3.15 -0.32 0.15
C GLY A 201 3.49 0.81 1.09
N ASP A 202 4.48 0.57 1.94
CA ASP A 202 5.16 1.58 2.73
C ASP A 202 6.49 1.88 2.03
N LEU A 203 6.83 3.15 1.89
CA LEU A 203 8.02 3.62 1.19
C LEU A 203 8.89 4.41 2.16
N ASP A 204 10.18 4.14 2.13
CA ASP A 204 11.16 5.03 2.77
C ASP A 204 11.20 6.39 2.06
N ALA A 205 11.83 7.37 2.69
CA ALA A 205 11.84 8.75 2.20
C ALA A 205 12.49 8.91 0.83
N GLU A 206 13.58 8.16 0.55
CA GLU A 206 14.30 8.21 -0.72
C GLU A 206 13.46 7.59 -1.85
N SER A 207 12.92 6.39 -1.63
CA SER A 207 12.05 5.70 -2.57
C SER A 207 10.81 6.52 -2.91
N LEU A 208 10.16 7.15 -1.90
CA LEU A 208 9.03 8.03 -2.12
C LEU A 208 9.41 9.25 -2.95
N ALA A 209 10.53 9.91 -2.62
CA ALA A 209 11.01 11.09 -3.34
C ALA A 209 11.36 10.77 -4.81
N LEU A 210 12.00 9.63 -5.06
CA LEU A 210 12.34 9.17 -6.40
C LEU A 210 11.08 8.92 -7.24
N ILE A 211 10.11 8.21 -6.69
CA ILE A 211 8.83 7.93 -7.36
C ILE A 211 8.06 9.23 -7.63
N GLN A 212 8.01 10.15 -6.67
CA GLN A 212 7.36 11.44 -6.86
C GLN A 212 8.06 12.29 -7.92
N ALA A 213 9.39 12.34 -7.91
CA ALA A 213 10.18 13.06 -8.91
C ALA A 213 9.91 12.55 -10.35
N ALA A 214 9.65 11.25 -10.50
CA ALA A 214 9.32 10.67 -11.80
C ALA A 214 7.86 10.93 -12.22
N ILE A 215 6.91 10.88 -11.28
CA ILE A 215 5.47 10.91 -11.55
C ILE A 215 4.91 12.35 -11.63
N GLU A 216 5.31 13.23 -10.72
CA GLU A 216 4.68 14.56 -10.58
C GLU A 216 4.78 15.43 -11.85
N PRO A 217 5.91 15.48 -12.59
CA PRO A 217 5.98 16.24 -13.83
C PRO A 217 4.99 15.77 -14.90
N LEU A 218 4.73 14.45 -14.96
CA LEU A 218 3.81 13.84 -15.93
C LEU A 218 2.34 13.88 -15.46
N SER A 219 2.11 14.15 -14.18
CA SER A 219 0.76 14.19 -13.59
C SER A 219 0.20 15.59 -13.43
N ALA A 220 0.87 16.62 -13.95
CA ALA A 220 0.38 17.98 -13.93
C ALA A 220 -1.02 18.08 -14.57
N PRO A 221 -1.95 18.87 -14.01
CA PRO A 221 -3.25 19.07 -14.62
C PRO A 221 -3.09 19.75 -15.98
N CYS A 222 -3.77 19.21 -16.99
CA CYS A 222 -3.74 19.74 -18.35
C CYS A 222 -5.13 20.29 -18.70
N PRO A 223 -5.33 21.64 -18.67
CA PRO A 223 -6.57 22.24 -19.10
C PRO A 223 -6.84 21.95 -20.58
N ASP A 224 -8.11 21.91 -20.96
CA ASP A 224 -8.49 21.78 -22.37
C ASP A 224 -8.18 23.06 -23.20
N ALA A 225 -8.40 23.02 -24.50
CA ALA A 225 -8.16 24.14 -25.40
C ALA A 225 -9.04 25.37 -25.09
N GLN A 226 -10.12 25.21 -24.32
CA GLN A 226 -11.04 26.25 -23.88
C GLN A 226 -10.69 26.76 -22.46
N GLY A 227 -9.66 26.19 -21.79
CA GLY A 227 -9.24 26.59 -20.48
C GLY A 227 -10.02 25.95 -19.32
N HIS A 228 -10.88 24.98 -19.59
CA HIS A 228 -11.56 24.23 -18.54
C HIS A 228 -10.55 23.34 -17.79
N ARG A 229 -10.83 23.14 -16.52
CA ARG A 229 -9.97 22.31 -15.65
C ARG A 229 -9.91 20.86 -16.15
N ASP A 230 -8.72 20.25 -16.01
CA ASP A 230 -8.56 18.80 -16.26
C ASP A 230 -9.63 18.01 -15.48
N PRO A 231 -10.48 17.23 -16.15
CA PRO A 231 -11.56 16.49 -15.49
C PRO A 231 -11.05 15.32 -14.63
N ARG A 232 -9.80 14.89 -14.84
CA ARG A 232 -9.21 13.77 -14.09
C ARG A 232 -8.82 14.21 -12.69
N THR A 233 -9.06 13.35 -11.70
CA THR A 233 -8.56 13.54 -10.34
C THR A 233 -7.02 13.45 -10.31
N ALA A 234 -6.38 14.04 -9.30
CA ALA A 234 -4.93 13.95 -9.11
C ALA A 234 -4.45 12.47 -9.02
N ALA A 235 -5.21 11.61 -8.32
CA ALA A 235 -4.91 10.18 -8.24
C ALA A 235 -4.94 9.51 -9.63
N ARG A 236 -5.92 9.85 -10.47
CA ARG A 236 -6.00 9.32 -11.85
C ARG A 236 -4.83 9.78 -12.70
N ARG A 237 -4.46 11.06 -12.63
CA ARG A 237 -3.31 11.59 -13.38
C ARG A 237 -1.99 10.92 -12.97
N ARG A 238 -1.78 10.67 -11.67
CA ARG A 238 -0.60 9.92 -11.18
C ARG A 238 -0.57 8.48 -11.68
N LEU A 239 -1.71 7.81 -11.73
CA LEU A 239 -1.80 6.46 -12.31
C LEU A 239 -1.47 6.47 -13.81
N ASP A 240 -2.01 7.45 -14.56
CA ASP A 240 -1.71 7.61 -16.00
C ASP A 240 -0.21 7.88 -16.22
N ALA A 241 0.41 8.74 -15.38
CA ALA A 241 1.84 9.02 -15.40
C ALA A 241 2.70 7.77 -15.13
N LEU A 242 2.36 7.03 -14.07
CA LEU A 242 3.04 5.77 -13.75
C LEU A 242 2.94 4.77 -14.91
N LYS A 243 1.75 4.65 -15.51
CA LYS A 243 1.53 3.79 -16.67
C LYS A 243 2.43 4.19 -17.84
N THR A 244 2.53 5.48 -18.16
CA THR A 244 3.39 6.01 -19.21
C THR A 244 4.88 5.67 -18.95
N ILE A 245 5.35 5.82 -17.70
CA ILE A 245 6.72 5.47 -17.32
C ILE A 245 6.98 3.98 -17.53
N VAL A 246 6.06 3.12 -17.09
CA VAL A 246 6.17 1.67 -17.24
C VAL A 246 6.12 1.26 -18.71
N GLU A 247 5.22 1.81 -19.52
CA GLU A 247 5.14 1.57 -20.96
C GLU A 247 6.46 1.95 -21.66
N HIS A 248 7.03 3.10 -21.31
CA HIS A 248 8.33 3.53 -21.85
C HIS A 248 9.45 2.59 -21.44
N TYR A 249 9.49 2.17 -20.16
CA TYR A 249 10.48 1.22 -19.66
C TYR A 249 10.39 -0.14 -20.39
N VAL A 250 9.18 -0.65 -20.58
CA VAL A 250 8.93 -1.89 -21.33
C VAL A 250 9.39 -1.75 -22.78
N ALA A 251 9.10 -0.62 -23.44
CA ALA A 251 9.51 -0.37 -24.83
C ALA A 251 11.03 -0.26 -25.01
N CYS A 252 11.75 0.28 -24.01
CA CYS A 252 13.21 0.42 -24.08
C CYS A 252 13.97 -0.91 -23.95
N GLN A 253 13.34 -1.98 -23.49
CA GLN A 253 13.90 -3.33 -23.30
C GLN A 253 15.25 -3.37 -22.51
N ARG A 254 15.52 -2.35 -21.71
CA ARG A 254 16.76 -2.21 -20.92
C ARG A 254 16.47 -2.48 -19.44
N ALA A 255 16.00 -3.69 -19.13
CA ALA A 255 15.89 -4.12 -17.73
C ALA A 255 17.30 -4.45 -17.21
N PRO A 256 17.86 -3.71 -16.22
CA PRO A 256 19.07 -4.13 -15.55
C PRO A 256 18.80 -5.46 -14.84
N ASP A 257 19.72 -6.41 -14.95
CA ASP A 257 19.72 -7.70 -14.24
C ASP A 257 18.50 -8.61 -14.45
N ALA A 258 17.68 -8.36 -15.48
CA ALA A 258 16.64 -9.29 -15.85
C ALA A 258 17.29 -10.59 -16.36
N ARG A 259 16.96 -11.72 -15.75
CA ARG A 259 17.47 -13.05 -16.15
C ARG A 259 17.10 -13.43 -17.58
N ARG A 260 16.21 -12.66 -18.20
CA ARG A 260 15.77 -12.82 -19.59
C ARG A 260 15.73 -11.48 -20.30
N PRO A 261 16.11 -11.43 -21.58
CA PRO A 261 15.99 -10.22 -22.37
C PRO A 261 14.51 -9.89 -22.59
N GLY A 262 14.17 -8.64 -22.30
CA GLY A 262 12.87 -8.03 -22.58
C GLY A 262 11.82 -8.21 -21.47
N VAL A 263 11.22 -7.10 -21.10
CA VAL A 263 9.99 -7.07 -20.27
C VAL A 263 8.80 -7.17 -21.23
N HIS A 264 7.95 -8.16 -21.04
CA HIS A 264 6.78 -8.40 -21.89
C HIS A 264 5.52 -8.47 -21.04
N LEU A 265 4.44 -7.87 -21.53
CA LEU A 265 3.10 -8.12 -21.05
C LEU A 265 2.49 -9.21 -21.93
N SER A 266 2.27 -10.40 -21.37
CA SER A 266 1.67 -11.53 -22.08
C SER A 266 0.16 -11.54 -21.89
N VAL A 267 -0.57 -11.66 -23.01
CA VAL A 267 -2.03 -11.76 -23.04
C VAL A 267 -2.40 -13.04 -23.80
N VAL A 268 -3.11 -13.94 -23.14
CA VAL A 268 -3.63 -15.15 -23.79
C VAL A 268 -5.04 -14.87 -24.27
N THR A 269 -5.25 -15.04 -25.58
CA THR A 269 -6.52 -14.71 -26.23
C THR A 269 -6.93 -15.74 -27.26
N THR A 270 -8.18 -15.74 -27.67
CA THR A 270 -8.69 -16.57 -28.75
C THR A 270 -8.75 -15.80 -30.07
N PRO A 271 -8.70 -16.48 -31.24
CA PRO A 271 -8.95 -15.84 -32.52
C PRO A 271 -10.31 -15.14 -32.58
N ALA A 272 -11.33 -15.70 -31.94
CA ALA A 272 -12.66 -15.11 -31.85
C ALA A 272 -12.64 -13.74 -31.12
N ALA A 273 -11.91 -13.62 -30.02
CA ALA A 273 -11.75 -12.36 -29.30
C ALA A 273 -10.96 -11.31 -30.10
N LEU A 274 -9.91 -11.71 -30.82
CA LEU A 274 -9.17 -10.81 -31.71
C LEU A 274 -10.04 -10.28 -32.86
N GLN A 275 -10.93 -11.12 -33.39
CA GLN A 275 -11.86 -10.77 -34.45
C GLN A 275 -13.16 -10.11 -33.96
N ALA A 276 -13.33 -9.97 -32.65
CA ALA A 276 -14.55 -9.45 -32.01
C ALA A 276 -15.82 -10.19 -32.45
N LEU A 277 -15.75 -11.50 -32.57
CA LEU A 277 -16.93 -12.30 -32.94
C LEU A 277 -17.98 -12.29 -31.83
N PRO A 278 -19.27 -12.35 -32.15
CA PRO A 278 -20.33 -12.45 -31.14
C PRO A 278 -20.11 -13.67 -30.23
N GLY A 279 -20.23 -13.47 -28.91
CA GLY A 279 -20.02 -14.52 -27.92
C GLY A 279 -18.54 -14.78 -27.56
N ALA A 280 -17.57 -14.08 -28.17
CA ALA A 280 -16.17 -14.20 -27.78
C ALA A 280 -15.96 -13.79 -26.33
N GLY A 281 -15.29 -14.65 -25.56
CA GLY A 281 -14.90 -14.39 -24.19
C GLY A 281 -13.80 -13.33 -24.05
N GLY A 282 -13.55 -12.85 -22.83
CA GLY A 282 -12.40 -11.99 -22.52
C GLY A 282 -11.07 -12.75 -22.67
N SER A 283 -9.98 -12.00 -22.58
CA SER A 283 -8.61 -12.50 -22.64
C SER A 283 -7.95 -12.44 -21.29
N ASP A 284 -6.95 -13.29 -21.07
CA ASP A 284 -6.32 -13.49 -19.77
C ASP A 284 -4.92 -12.87 -19.75
N LEU A 285 -4.63 -12.09 -18.72
CA LEU A 285 -3.32 -11.50 -18.49
C LEU A 285 -2.42 -12.46 -17.71
N GLU A 286 -1.13 -12.46 -17.99
CA GLU A 286 -0.12 -13.31 -17.33
C GLU A 286 -0.15 -13.18 -15.79
N TRP A 287 -0.41 -12.00 -15.26
CA TRP A 287 -0.41 -11.71 -13.82
C TRP A 287 -1.79 -11.84 -13.15
N GLY A 288 -2.72 -12.51 -13.80
CA GLY A 288 -4.08 -12.71 -13.32
C GLY A 288 -4.97 -11.48 -13.53
N GLY A 289 -5.97 -11.64 -14.33
CA GLY A 289 -6.96 -10.60 -14.65
C GLY A 289 -7.54 -10.84 -16.02
N LEU A 290 -8.85 -10.69 -16.15
CA LEU A 290 -9.54 -10.76 -17.41
C LEU A 290 -9.66 -9.36 -18.01
N VAL A 291 -9.41 -9.26 -19.30
CA VAL A 291 -9.63 -8.04 -20.08
C VAL A 291 -10.71 -8.28 -21.14
N SER A 292 -11.49 -7.25 -21.43
CA SER A 292 -12.55 -7.32 -22.42
C SER A 292 -11.98 -7.53 -23.83
N VAL A 293 -12.85 -7.97 -24.75
CA VAL A 293 -12.52 -8.10 -26.18
C VAL A 293 -12.00 -6.77 -26.75
N GLU A 294 -12.58 -5.65 -26.34
CA GLU A 294 -12.14 -4.31 -26.77
C GLU A 294 -10.72 -4.00 -26.26
N ALA A 295 -10.46 -4.25 -24.97
CA ALA A 295 -9.13 -4.04 -24.40
C ALA A 295 -8.08 -4.99 -25.03
N THR A 296 -8.44 -6.25 -25.30
CA THR A 296 -7.61 -7.22 -26.01
C THR A 296 -7.19 -6.71 -27.40
N ARG A 297 -8.12 -6.22 -28.17
CA ARG A 297 -7.85 -5.68 -29.51
C ARG A 297 -6.99 -4.43 -29.48
N ARG A 298 -7.21 -3.53 -28.51
CA ARG A 298 -6.35 -2.37 -28.30
C ARG A 298 -4.91 -2.79 -27.98
N LEU A 299 -4.72 -3.76 -27.10
CA LEU A 299 -3.39 -4.29 -26.76
C LEU A 299 -2.74 -5.02 -27.94
N ALA A 300 -3.52 -5.66 -28.81
CA ALA A 300 -3.01 -6.38 -29.97
C ALA A 300 -2.53 -5.47 -31.12
N CYS A 301 -2.87 -4.17 -31.13
CA CYS A 301 -2.50 -3.25 -32.23
C CYS A 301 -0.97 -3.15 -32.41
N ASP A 302 -0.21 -3.17 -31.31
CA ASP A 302 1.25 -3.03 -31.30
C ASP A 302 1.97 -4.28 -30.74
N ALA A 303 1.23 -5.40 -30.58
CA ALA A 303 1.75 -6.62 -29.99
C ALA A 303 2.33 -7.60 -31.01
N THR A 304 3.35 -8.35 -30.60
CA THR A 304 3.77 -9.55 -31.31
C THR A 304 2.81 -10.70 -31.02
N ILE A 305 2.14 -11.23 -32.03
CA ILE A 305 1.21 -12.33 -31.89
C ILE A 305 1.93 -13.64 -32.15
N THR A 306 1.94 -14.54 -31.16
CA THR A 306 2.44 -15.91 -31.29
C THR A 306 1.25 -16.87 -31.32
N PRO A 307 0.96 -17.52 -32.45
CA PRO A 307 -0.11 -18.51 -32.51
C PRO A 307 0.29 -19.76 -31.73
N VAL A 308 -0.58 -20.21 -30.83
CA VAL A 308 -0.43 -21.49 -30.10
C VAL A 308 -1.66 -22.32 -30.39
N THR A 309 -1.46 -23.50 -31.00
CA THR A 309 -2.55 -24.41 -31.28
C THR A 309 -2.76 -25.34 -30.08
N VAL A 310 -3.96 -25.32 -29.54
CA VAL A 310 -4.34 -26.26 -28.44
C VAL A 310 -5.30 -27.30 -28.98
N GLY A 311 -5.16 -28.54 -28.50
CA GLY A 311 -6.07 -29.62 -28.85
C GLY A 311 -7.39 -29.54 -28.05
N PRO A 312 -8.35 -30.44 -28.32
CA PRO A 312 -9.70 -30.43 -27.72
C PRO A 312 -9.71 -30.53 -26.18
N LEU A 313 -8.65 -31.03 -25.58
CA LEU A 313 -8.49 -31.12 -24.11
C LEU A 313 -7.60 -29.97 -23.54
N GLY A 314 -7.36 -28.90 -24.32
CA GLY A 314 -6.50 -27.80 -23.93
C GLY A 314 -5.00 -28.13 -23.96
N GLN A 315 -4.58 -29.26 -24.50
CA GLN A 315 -3.17 -29.65 -24.67
C GLN A 315 -2.52 -28.83 -25.80
N VAL A 316 -1.34 -28.28 -25.56
CA VAL A 316 -0.56 -27.59 -26.59
C VAL A 316 0.19 -28.63 -27.45
N LEU A 317 -0.01 -28.59 -28.77
CA LEU A 317 0.59 -29.51 -29.72
C LEU A 317 2.03 -29.08 -30.06
N ASP A 318 2.89 -30.10 -30.27
CA ASP A 318 4.37 -30.12 -30.28
C ASP A 318 5.09 -29.15 -31.24
N VAL A 319 6.34 -28.76 -30.87
CA VAL A 319 7.24 -27.91 -31.68
C VAL A 319 8.58 -28.58 -32.04
N GLY A 320 8.73 -29.88 -31.81
CA GLY A 320 9.83 -30.75 -32.31
C GLY A 320 11.19 -30.63 -31.62
N ARG A 321 11.97 -31.72 -31.68
CA ARG A 321 13.27 -31.90 -31.01
C ARG A 321 14.44 -31.50 -31.91
N ARG A 322 14.99 -30.28 -31.76
CA ARG A 322 16.26 -29.91 -32.47
C ARG A 322 17.34 -29.26 -31.63
N THR A 323 17.04 -28.71 -30.45
CA THR A 323 18.03 -28.05 -29.59
C THR A 323 17.70 -28.23 -28.13
N ARG A 324 18.70 -28.12 -27.23
CA ARG A 324 18.50 -28.01 -25.78
C ARG A 324 17.85 -26.68 -25.40
N VAL A 325 17.98 -25.67 -26.25
CA VAL A 325 17.51 -24.32 -25.99
C VAL A 325 15.99 -24.25 -26.18
N VAL A 326 15.30 -23.79 -25.16
CA VAL A 326 13.88 -23.51 -25.21
C VAL A 326 13.65 -22.29 -26.10
N THR A 327 12.96 -22.46 -27.21
CA THR A 327 12.65 -21.38 -28.14
C THR A 327 11.57 -20.47 -27.56
N ALA A 328 11.45 -19.24 -28.09
CA ALA A 328 10.38 -18.32 -27.68
C ALA A 328 8.99 -18.92 -27.88
N ALA A 329 8.77 -19.70 -28.95
CA ALA A 329 7.50 -20.38 -29.21
C ALA A 329 7.19 -21.45 -28.15
N ILE A 330 8.17 -22.30 -27.80
CA ILE A 330 8.02 -23.31 -26.73
C ILE A 330 7.76 -22.60 -25.39
N TRP A 331 8.48 -21.51 -25.12
CA TRP A 331 8.27 -20.71 -23.91
C TRP A 331 6.86 -20.14 -23.83
N SER A 332 6.38 -19.50 -24.90
CA SER A 332 5.01 -18.98 -24.96
C SER A 332 3.97 -20.08 -24.75
N ALA A 333 4.20 -21.26 -25.32
CA ALA A 333 3.32 -22.41 -25.13
C ALA A 333 3.32 -22.94 -23.68
N LEU A 334 4.49 -22.95 -23.02
CA LEU A 334 4.60 -23.28 -21.59
C LEU A 334 3.85 -22.28 -20.73
N VAL A 335 4.00 -20.97 -21.02
CA VAL A 335 3.27 -19.91 -20.31
C VAL A 335 1.75 -20.06 -20.50
N VAL A 336 1.28 -20.41 -21.68
CA VAL A 336 -0.15 -20.69 -21.93
C VAL A 336 -0.65 -21.88 -21.11
N ARG A 337 0.13 -22.96 -21.03
CA ARG A 337 -0.24 -24.19 -20.33
C ARG A 337 -0.17 -24.05 -18.80
N ASP A 338 0.97 -23.53 -18.29
CA ASP A 338 1.33 -23.59 -16.86
C ASP A 338 0.97 -22.29 -16.12
N ARG A 339 0.94 -21.14 -16.81
CA ARG A 339 0.62 -19.78 -16.30
C ARG A 339 1.67 -19.22 -15.32
N HIS A 340 2.05 -19.97 -14.33
CA HIS A 340 3.00 -19.69 -13.26
C HIS A 340 3.82 -20.94 -12.97
N CYS A 341 4.60 -20.95 -11.91
CA CYS A 341 5.23 -22.18 -11.44
C CYS A 341 4.18 -23.30 -11.30
N ALA A 342 4.38 -24.39 -12.01
CA ALA A 342 3.40 -25.47 -12.05
C ALA A 342 3.36 -26.31 -10.77
N PHE A 343 4.29 -26.10 -9.82
CA PHE A 343 4.29 -26.81 -8.56
C PHE A 343 3.04 -26.50 -7.75
N PRO A 344 2.36 -27.49 -7.16
CA PRO A 344 1.11 -27.32 -6.45
C PRO A 344 1.21 -26.30 -5.32
N GLY A 345 0.34 -25.26 -5.35
CA GLY A 345 0.29 -24.21 -4.34
C GLY A 345 1.32 -23.09 -4.52
N CYS A 346 2.07 -23.06 -5.64
CA CYS A 346 2.98 -21.98 -5.97
C CYS A 346 2.37 -21.04 -7.00
N ASP A 347 2.43 -19.75 -6.74
CA ASP A 347 1.93 -18.65 -7.58
C ASP A 347 3.07 -17.81 -8.18
N ALA A 348 4.33 -18.29 -8.10
CA ALA A 348 5.47 -17.60 -8.67
C ALA A 348 5.29 -17.42 -10.18
N PRO A 349 5.32 -16.16 -10.70
CA PRO A 349 5.00 -15.88 -12.09
C PRO A 349 5.96 -16.55 -13.07
N ALA A 350 5.52 -16.72 -14.32
CA ALA A 350 6.32 -17.36 -15.36
C ALA A 350 7.69 -16.70 -15.57
N SER A 351 7.77 -15.37 -15.38
CA SER A 351 9.04 -14.61 -15.46
C SER A 351 10.08 -15.01 -14.40
N TRP A 352 9.66 -15.65 -13.30
CA TRP A 352 10.55 -16.19 -12.26
C TRP A 352 10.87 -17.67 -12.45
N CYS A 353 10.31 -18.29 -13.51
CA CYS A 353 10.41 -19.71 -13.74
C CYS A 353 11.46 -20.02 -14.82
N ASP A 354 11.98 -21.23 -14.74
CA ASP A 354 12.75 -21.89 -15.79
C ASP A 354 11.95 -23.03 -16.38
N ALA A 355 12.18 -23.36 -17.65
CA ALA A 355 11.62 -24.54 -18.28
C ALA A 355 12.46 -25.77 -17.89
N HIS A 356 11.93 -26.56 -16.98
CA HIS A 356 12.55 -27.79 -16.48
C HIS A 356 12.24 -28.99 -17.40
N HIS A 357 13.27 -29.73 -17.77
CA HIS A 357 13.10 -31.00 -18.50
C HIS A 357 12.72 -32.12 -17.52
N VAL A 358 11.52 -32.65 -17.65
CA VAL A 358 11.01 -33.76 -16.82
C VAL A 358 11.92 -35.03 -16.95
N VAL A 359 12.25 -35.41 -18.18
CA VAL A 359 13.35 -36.30 -18.47
C VAL A 359 14.54 -35.45 -18.88
N HIS A 360 15.65 -35.53 -18.16
CA HIS A 360 16.83 -34.72 -18.41
C HIS A 360 17.30 -34.81 -19.86
N TRP A 361 17.78 -33.70 -20.40
CA TRP A 361 18.38 -33.68 -21.74
C TRP A 361 19.52 -34.68 -21.88
N ALA A 362 20.35 -34.80 -20.83
CA ALA A 362 21.45 -35.74 -20.78
C ALA A 362 20.99 -37.24 -20.90
N ASP A 363 19.79 -37.51 -20.40
CA ASP A 363 19.16 -38.84 -20.41
C ASP A 363 18.27 -39.05 -21.62
N GLY A 364 18.40 -38.21 -22.65
CA GLY A 364 17.65 -38.35 -23.90
C GLY A 364 16.33 -37.62 -23.95
N GLY A 365 15.96 -36.82 -22.93
CA GLY A 365 14.76 -36.00 -22.90
C GLY A 365 14.73 -34.97 -24.01
N GLY A 366 13.59 -34.79 -24.67
CA GLY A 366 13.41 -33.80 -25.74
C GLY A 366 13.06 -32.40 -25.18
N THR A 367 13.43 -31.36 -25.92
CA THR A 367 12.97 -29.99 -25.65
C THR A 367 11.62 -29.79 -26.35
N CYS A 368 10.56 -30.29 -25.75
CA CYS A 368 9.18 -30.22 -26.24
C CYS A 368 8.21 -30.11 -25.05
N LEU A 369 6.99 -29.66 -25.33
CA LEU A 369 5.98 -29.44 -24.29
C LEU A 369 5.63 -30.69 -23.48
N ALA A 370 5.71 -31.86 -24.10
CA ALA A 370 5.48 -33.15 -23.44
C ALA A 370 6.60 -33.51 -22.44
N ASN A 371 7.71 -32.78 -22.42
CA ASN A 371 8.84 -33.02 -21.53
C ASN A 371 9.33 -31.76 -20.77
N LEU A 372 8.61 -30.65 -20.86
CA LEU A 372 8.97 -29.40 -20.21
C LEU A 372 7.87 -28.96 -19.25
N VAL A 373 8.27 -28.34 -18.14
CA VAL A 373 7.37 -27.72 -17.14
C VAL A 373 7.96 -26.42 -16.59
N LEU A 374 7.13 -25.41 -16.31
CA LEU A 374 7.58 -24.17 -15.68
C LEU A 374 7.75 -24.37 -14.17
N LEU A 375 8.95 -24.13 -13.67
CA LEU A 375 9.25 -24.16 -12.23
C LEU A 375 10.03 -22.94 -11.82
N CYS A 376 9.61 -22.29 -10.72
CA CYS A 376 10.41 -21.25 -10.11
C CYS A 376 11.73 -21.84 -9.56
N GLN A 377 12.72 -20.97 -9.34
CA GLN A 377 14.06 -21.39 -8.95
C GLN A 377 14.08 -22.27 -7.68
N TYR A 378 13.20 -21.95 -6.70
CA TYR A 378 13.07 -22.75 -5.50
C TYR A 378 12.61 -24.18 -5.80
N HIS A 379 11.49 -24.34 -6.55
CA HIS A 379 10.97 -25.67 -6.87
C HIS A 379 11.82 -26.43 -7.88
N HIS A 380 12.53 -25.71 -8.76
CA HIS A 380 13.47 -26.30 -9.70
C HIS A 380 14.68 -26.90 -8.98
N HIS A 381 15.35 -26.13 -8.11
CA HIS A 381 16.63 -26.56 -7.53
C HIS A 381 16.51 -27.24 -6.16
N ARG A 382 15.53 -26.85 -5.34
CA ARG A 382 15.42 -27.35 -3.96
C ARG A 382 14.45 -28.52 -3.80
N VAL A 383 13.49 -28.67 -4.71
CA VAL A 383 12.41 -29.66 -4.56
C VAL A 383 12.55 -30.82 -5.51
N LEU A 384 12.95 -30.58 -6.77
CA LEU A 384 13.08 -31.63 -7.79
C LEU A 384 14.51 -32.13 -8.00
N HIS A 385 15.53 -31.30 -7.69
CA HIS A 385 16.94 -31.68 -7.74
C HIS A 385 17.57 -31.85 -6.34
N ASP A 386 16.78 -32.27 -5.37
CA ASP A 386 17.31 -32.66 -4.06
C ASP A 386 17.95 -34.05 -4.17
N ASP A 387 19.25 -34.09 -4.46
CA ASP A 387 20.01 -35.33 -4.64
C ASP A 387 20.32 -36.06 -3.31
N GLU A 388 19.99 -35.42 -2.16
CA GLU A 388 20.26 -35.99 -0.83
C GLU A 388 19.18 -37.02 -0.41
N HIS A 389 18.03 -37.08 -1.08
CA HIS A 389 16.92 -37.96 -0.70
C HIS A 389 16.38 -38.79 -1.86
N ASP A 390 16.39 -40.13 -1.74
CA ASP A 390 15.78 -41.04 -2.70
C ASP A 390 14.26 -40.86 -2.81
N ASP A 391 13.60 -40.43 -1.76
CA ASP A 391 12.15 -40.16 -1.71
C ASP A 391 11.87 -38.65 -1.84
N ARG A 392 11.83 -38.17 -3.08
CA ARG A 392 11.64 -36.76 -3.48
C ARG A 392 10.39 -36.54 -4.29
N TRP A 393 10.02 -35.29 -4.46
CA TRP A 393 8.97 -34.93 -5.41
C TRP A 393 9.34 -35.37 -6.84
N ARG A 394 8.36 -35.88 -7.55
CA ARG A 394 8.48 -36.26 -8.97
C ARG A 394 7.45 -35.52 -9.78
N VAL A 395 7.77 -35.20 -11.01
CA VAL A 395 6.85 -34.60 -11.97
C VAL A 395 6.82 -35.46 -13.25
N HIS A 396 5.65 -35.59 -13.85
CA HIS A 396 5.49 -36.13 -15.20
C HIS A 396 4.42 -35.33 -15.94
N ILE A 397 4.44 -35.38 -17.26
CA ILE A 397 3.38 -34.77 -18.07
C ILE A 397 2.36 -35.87 -18.33
N ASP A 398 1.12 -35.64 -17.93
CA ASP A 398 0.01 -36.57 -18.19
C ASP A 398 -0.30 -36.60 -19.69
N GLY A 399 -0.21 -37.78 -20.29
CA GLY A 399 -0.36 -37.95 -21.74
C GLY A 399 -1.68 -37.43 -22.31
N PRO A 400 -2.83 -37.78 -21.72
CA PRO A 400 -4.14 -37.32 -22.18
C PRO A 400 -4.36 -35.81 -22.09
N THR A 401 -3.97 -35.16 -20.98
CA THR A 401 -4.22 -33.77 -20.73
C THR A 401 -3.06 -32.85 -21.12
N GLY A 402 -1.86 -33.40 -21.34
CA GLY A 402 -0.63 -32.63 -21.59
C GLY A 402 -0.16 -31.77 -20.40
N ARG A 403 -0.71 -32.02 -19.21
CA ARG A 403 -0.47 -31.17 -18.00
C ARG A 403 0.57 -31.81 -17.07
N PRO A 404 1.35 -31.00 -16.34
CA PRO A 404 2.23 -31.50 -15.31
C PRO A 404 1.44 -32.02 -14.12
N VAL A 405 1.85 -33.22 -13.65
CA VAL A 405 1.31 -33.89 -12.48
C VAL A 405 2.45 -34.16 -11.51
N PHE A 406 2.29 -33.77 -10.26
CA PHE A 406 3.29 -33.89 -9.22
C PHE A 406 2.97 -35.04 -8.27
N THR A 407 3.95 -35.90 -8.01
CA THR A 407 3.83 -36.98 -7.02
C THR A 407 4.65 -36.62 -5.80
N PRO A 408 4.00 -36.49 -4.64
CA PRO A 408 4.71 -36.16 -3.40
C PRO A 408 5.54 -37.31 -2.87
N PRO A 409 6.61 -37.06 -2.11
CA PRO A 409 7.36 -38.10 -1.39
C PRO A 409 6.49 -38.79 -0.34
N ALA A 410 6.87 -40.03 0.01
CA ALA A 410 6.08 -40.89 0.89
C ALA A 410 5.90 -40.31 2.33
N TRP A 411 6.88 -39.54 2.81
CA TRP A 411 6.83 -38.91 4.14
C TRP A 411 5.75 -37.86 4.29
N THR A 412 5.20 -37.30 3.20
CA THR A 412 4.09 -36.34 3.24
C THR A 412 2.76 -36.95 3.68
N GLY A 413 2.69 -38.26 3.87
CA GLY A 413 1.44 -38.98 4.17
C GLY A 413 0.45 -39.07 2.99
N ARG A 414 0.80 -38.52 1.82
CA ARG A 414 -0.03 -38.47 0.61
C ARG A 414 0.51 -39.42 -0.48
N ARG A 415 0.88 -40.64 -0.09
CA ARG A 415 1.43 -41.63 -1.04
C ARG A 415 0.55 -41.77 -2.29
N GLY A 416 1.15 -41.55 -3.45
CA GLY A 416 0.57 -41.89 -4.74
C GLY A 416 -0.65 -41.08 -5.20
N VAL A 417 -1.00 -39.99 -4.54
CA VAL A 417 -2.07 -39.11 -5.03
C VAL A 417 -1.44 -38.01 -5.88
N PRO A 418 -1.55 -38.06 -7.19
CA PRO A 418 -1.05 -36.99 -8.04
C PRO A 418 -1.80 -35.67 -7.75
N LEU A 419 -1.05 -34.59 -7.61
CA LEU A 419 -1.61 -33.25 -7.41
C LEU A 419 -1.60 -32.52 -8.75
N PRO A 420 -2.77 -32.24 -9.34
CA PRO A 420 -2.85 -31.42 -10.54
C PRO A 420 -2.55 -29.96 -10.19
N PRO A 421 -2.09 -29.14 -11.14
CA PRO A 421 -1.97 -27.70 -10.94
C PRO A 421 -3.32 -27.11 -10.53
N LEU A 422 -3.30 -26.08 -9.68
CA LEU A 422 -4.51 -25.48 -9.08
C LEU A 422 -5.45 -24.84 -10.12
N TRP A 423 -4.94 -24.48 -11.29
CA TRP A 423 -5.74 -23.86 -12.33
C TRP A 423 -6.36 -24.92 -13.26
N ARG A 424 -7.66 -24.87 -13.42
CA ARG A 424 -8.41 -25.57 -14.48
C ARG A 424 -9.04 -24.52 -15.39
N PRO A 425 -8.90 -24.60 -16.72
CA PRO A 425 -9.80 -23.82 -17.59
C PRO A 425 -11.24 -24.26 -17.31
N PRO A 426 -12.22 -23.37 -17.44
CA PRO A 426 -13.61 -23.77 -17.46
C PRO A 426 -13.79 -24.86 -18.56
N PRO A 427 -14.68 -25.85 -18.34
CA PRO A 427 -15.05 -26.76 -19.43
C PRO A 427 -15.62 -25.92 -20.59
N ASP A 428 -15.18 -26.24 -21.78
CA ASP A 428 -15.82 -25.74 -23.02
C ASP A 428 -17.25 -26.29 -23.04
N ASP A 429 -18.26 -25.41 -22.88
CA ASP A 429 -19.67 -25.72 -23.15
C ASP A 429 -19.94 -25.65 -24.66
#